data_d1b3aa9dc0687b3efa2284cb0c7b8f39
#
_entry.id   d1b3aa9dc0687b3efa2284cb0c7b8f39
#
_cell.length_a   1.000
_cell.length_b   1.000
_cell.length_c   1.000
_cell.angle_alpha   90.00
_cell.angle_beta   90.00
_cell.angle_gamma   90.00
#
_symmetry.space_group_name_H-M   'P 1'
#
loop_
_entity.id
_entity.type
_entity.pdbx_description
1 polymer ?
#
loop_
_entity_poly.entity_id
_entity_poly.type
_entity_poly.pdbx_seq_one_letter_code
_entity_poly.pdbx_strand_id
1 'polypeptide(L)'
;MQNQEGCDGGGGGATSCEFEDWGSFGDEAIIQQKSEISDEAQKIPFVADKEPISALAAEYQSGSPILLEKIKILGEQYAAIRRTRGDGNCFFRSFMFSYLEHILNSQDQAEVDRIKAKVEECRKTLQSLGYTDFTFEDFFALFLEQLDSVLQGSESSISHDELIIRSRDQSISDYVVMFFRFVTTGEIRKRSEFFEPFVMGLSNGTVEQFCKSAVEPMGEESDHVHITALSDALGVPIRVVYLDRSSCDTGGVSVNHHDFIPTTSDLPNSISGSTQSIQPYITLLYRPGHYDILYPK
;
A
#
# COMPACT_ATOMS: atom_id res chain seq x y z
N MET A 1 64.40 -52.26 -12.56
CA MET A 1 63.59 -53.44 -12.22
C MET A 1 62.19 -53.03 -12.43
N GLN A 2 61.63 -53.26 -13.61
CA GLN A 2 60.73 -54.36 -13.95
C GLN A 2 59.38 -54.19 -13.17
N ASN A 3 58.21 -54.15 -13.74
CA ASN A 3 57.76 -54.63 -15.07
C ASN A 3 56.49 -53.89 -15.49
N GLN A 4 56.32 -53.75 -16.78
CA GLN A 4 55.14 -53.66 -17.59
C GLN A 4 54.12 -54.79 -17.32
N GLU A 5 52.87 -54.49 -17.62
CA GLU A 5 51.87 -55.19 -18.45
C GLU A 5 50.52 -54.53 -18.15
N GLY A 6 49.72 -53.93 -19.02
CA GLY A 6 49.30 -54.34 -20.34
C GLY A 6 48.01 -55.12 -20.32
N CYS A 7 46.89 -54.49 -20.78
CA CYS A 7 45.75 -55.05 -21.55
C CYS A 7 44.49 -54.15 -21.37
N ASP A 8 44.13 -53.48 -22.35
CA ASP A 8 43.14 -53.72 -23.41
C ASP A 8 41.65 -53.86 -22.98
N GLY A 9 40.82 -52.96 -23.49
CA GLY A 9 39.58 -53.31 -24.16
C GLY A 9 38.27 -53.09 -23.39
N GLY A 10 37.48 -52.21 -23.85
CA GLY A 10 36.03 -52.28 -23.59
C GLY A 10 35.30 -50.93 -23.69
N GLY A 11 34.79 -50.63 -24.86
CA GLY A 11 33.89 -49.51 -25.08
C GLY A 11 32.57 -49.70 -24.35
N GLY A 12 31.92 -48.61 -24.05
CA GLY A 12 30.56 -48.64 -23.55
C GLY A 12 30.04 -47.31 -23.08
N GLY A 13 29.31 -46.66 -23.93
CA GLY A 13 28.14 -45.88 -23.52
C GLY A 13 28.43 -44.60 -22.76
N ALA A 14 28.53 -43.51 -23.47
CA ALA A 14 28.20 -42.20 -22.91
C ALA A 14 26.68 -42.21 -22.59
N THR A 15 26.34 -42.43 -21.35
CA THR A 15 25.04 -42.02 -20.83
C THR A 15 25.09 -40.51 -20.68
N SER A 16 24.43 -39.82 -21.59
CA SER A 16 24.04 -38.41 -21.36
C SER A 16 23.22 -38.38 -20.12
N CYS A 17 23.78 -37.86 -19.01
CA CYS A 17 23.00 -37.39 -17.88
C CYS A 17 22.14 -36.24 -18.42
N GLU A 18 20.88 -36.55 -18.67
CA GLU A 18 19.85 -35.56 -18.81
C GLU A 18 19.86 -34.74 -17.52
N PHE A 19 20.39 -33.53 -17.58
CA PHE A 19 20.15 -32.51 -16.57
C PHE A 19 18.67 -32.21 -16.67
N GLU A 20 17.85 -32.90 -15.85
CA GLU A 20 16.48 -32.51 -15.63
C GLU A 20 16.51 -31.07 -15.13
N ASP A 21 15.86 -30.19 -15.88
CA ASP A 21 15.70 -28.76 -15.62
C ASP A 21 14.81 -28.56 -14.38
N TRP A 22 15.40 -28.69 -13.19
CA TRP A 22 14.72 -28.47 -11.89
C TRP A 22 14.31 -27.00 -11.69
N GLY A 23 14.83 -26.05 -12.49
CA GLY A 23 14.50 -24.63 -12.45
C GLY A 23 13.11 -24.34 -13.01
N SER A 24 12.72 -24.99 -14.10
CA SER A 24 11.46 -24.73 -14.80
C SER A 24 10.22 -25.19 -14.04
N PHE A 25 10.30 -26.30 -13.29
CA PHE A 25 9.18 -26.77 -12.46
C PHE A 25 8.90 -25.86 -11.26
N GLY A 26 9.91 -25.18 -10.73
CA GLY A 26 9.75 -24.22 -9.63
C GLY A 26 9.04 -22.95 -10.09
N ASP A 27 9.40 -22.45 -11.25
CA ASP A 27 8.86 -21.21 -11.82
C ASP A 27 7.39 -21.37 -12.22
N GLU A 28 7.02 -22.50 -12.85
CA GLU A 28 5.63 -22.79 -13.21
C GLU A 28 4.73 -22.90 -11.96
N ALA A 29 5.18 -23.57 -10.90
CA ALA A 29 4.44 -23.70 -9.66
C ALA A 29 4.25 -22.32 -8.97
N ILE A 30 5.27 -21.46 -9.00
CA ILE A 30 5.18 -20.10 -8.47
C ILE A 30 4.19 -19.26 -9.29
N ILE A 31 4.24 -19.35 -10.62
CA ILE A 31 3.32 -18.64 -11.52
C ILE A 31 1.88 -19.12 -11.28
N GLN A 32 1.66 -20.43 -11.18
CA GLN A 32 0.34 -20.99 -10.91
C GLN A 32 -0.18 -20.54 -9.55
N GLN A 33 0.63 -20.57 -8.49
CA GLN A 33 0.24 -20.11 -7.16
C GLN A 33 -0.10 -18.61 -7.16
N LYS A 34 0.68 -17.78 -7.86
CA LYS A 34 0.37 -16.35 -8.03
C LYS A 34 -0.96 -16.15 -8.76
N SER A 35 -1.23 -16.94 -9.79
CA SER A 35 -2.51 -16.89 -10.51
C SER A 35 -3.69 -17.26 -9.60
N GLU A 36 -3.58 -18.33 -8.83
CA GLU A 36 -4.63 -18.76 -7.89
C GLU A 36 -4.90 -17.71 -6.81
N ILE A 37 -3.84 -17.09 -6.27
CA ILE A 37 -3.96 -15.98 -5.31
C ILE A 37 -4.66 -14.78 -5.96
N SER A 38 -4.29 -14.45 -7.20
CA SER A 38 -4.92 -13.37 -7.96
C SER A 38 -6.40 -13.65 -8.23
N ASP A 39 -6.76 -14.87 -8.60
CA ASP A 39 -8.14 -15.27 -8.86
C ASP A 39 -9.00 -15.22 -7.60
N GLU A 40 -8.46 -15.62 -6.45
CA GLU A 40 -9.16 -15.47 -5.17
C GLU A 40 -9.30 -13.99 -4.78
N ALA A 41 -8.26 -13.18 -4.99
CA ALA A 41 -8.32 -11.75 -4.73
C ALA A 41 -9.38 -11.04 -5.59
N GLN A 42 -9.58 -11.48 -6.84
CA GLN A 42 -10.57 -10.89 -7.75
C GLN A 42 -12.02 -11.11 -7.29
N LYS A 43 -12.30 -12.10 -6.43
CA LYS A 43 -13.64 -12.31 -5.85
C LYS A 43 -14.04 -11.18 -4.89
N ILE A 44 -13.06 -10.46 -4.35
CA ILE A 44 -13.27 -9.31 -3.47
C ILE A 44 -13.29 -8.04 -4.36
N PRO A 45 -14.30 -7.15 -4.24
CA PRO A 45 -14.26 -5.87 -4.93
C PRO A 45 -13.04 -5.04 -4.48
N PHE A 46 -12.59 -4.10 -5.29
CA PHE A 46 -11.45 -3.25 -4.93
C PHE A 46 -11.62 -2.61 -3.55
N VAL A 47 -12.84 -2.15 -3.25
CA VAL A 47 -13.27 -1.67 -1.95
C VAL A 47 -14.60 -2.33 -1.62
N ALA A 48 -14.66 -3.14 -0.55
CA ALA A 48 -15.85 -3.86 -0.14
C ALA A 48 -16.82 -2.96 0.64
N ASP A 49 -17.95 -3.52 1.03
CA ASP A 49 -18.90 -2.84 1.91
C ASP A 49 -18.34 -2.72 3.34
N LYS A 50 -18.84 -1.74 4.08
CA LYS A 50 -18.50 -1.54 5.48
C LYS A 50 -19.19 -2.62 6.33
N GLU A 51 -18.41 -3.34 7.12
CA GLU A 51 -18.89 -4.41 7.98
C GLU A 51 -18.46 -4.19 9.45
N PRO A 52 -19.18 -4.74 10.44
CA PRO A 52 -18.77 -4.60 11.83
C PRO A 52 -17.42 -5.30 12.07
N ILE A 53 -16.64 -4.78 13.02
CA ILE A 53 -15.32 -5.35 13.36
C ILE A 53 -15.41 -6.83 13.81
N SER A 54 -16.58 -7.28 14.30
CA SER A 54 -16.83 -8.67 14.67
C SER A 54 -16.74 -9.64 13.47
N ALA A 55 -16.95 -9.17 12.23
CA ALA A 55 -16.76 -9.97 11.04
C ALA A 55 -15.30 -10.44 10.89
N LEU A 56 -14.36 -9.61 11.32
CA LEU A 56 -12.93 -9.97 11.35
C LEU A 56 -12.67 -11.15 12.30
N ALA A 57 -13.37 -11.22 13.44
CA ALA A 57 -13.20 -12.32 14.40
C ALA A 57 -13.58 -13.68 13.81
N ALA A 58 -14.57 -13.71 12.91
CA ALA A 58 -15.01 -14.96 12.28
C ALA A 58 -13.90 -15.59 11.40
N GLU A 59 -13.06 -14.79 10.76
CA GLU A 59 -11.94 -15.28 9.94
C GLU A 59 -10.86 -15.98 10.76
N TYR A 60 -10.71 -15.59 12.03
CA TYR A 60 -9.64 -16.06 12.91
C TYR A 60 -10.12 -17.09 13.94
N GLN A 61 -11.37 -17.58 13.87
CA GLN A 61 -11.93 -18.53 14.84
C GLN A 61 -11.12 -19.84 15.00
N SER A 62 -10.55 -20.32 13.90
CA SER A 62 -9.65 -21.49 13.89
C SER A 62 -8.16 -21.13 13.98
N GLY A 63 -7.85 -19.85 14.19
CA GLY A 63 -6.49 -19.32 14.14
C GLY A 63 -5.84 -19.12 15.50
N SER A 64 -4.90 -18.19 15.56
CA SER A 64 -4.13 -17.86 16.76
C SER A 64 -5.00 -17.21 17.85
N PRO A 65 -5.00 -17.70 19.11
CA PRO A 65 -5.68 -17.06 20.22
C PRO A 65 -5.27 -15.60 20.45
N ILE A 66 -4.00 -15.28 20.17
CA ILE A 66 -3.45 -13.92 20.29
C ILE A 66 -4.17 -12.97 19.33
N LEU A 67 -4.40 -13.40 18.08
CA LEU A 67 -5.11 -12.58 17.09
C LEU A 67 -6.58 -12.36 17.48
N LEU A 68 -7.25 -13.37 18.03
CA LEU A 68 -8.62 -13.21 18.53
C LEU A 68 -8.70 -12.21 19.68
N GLU A 69 -7.75 -12.25 20.61
CA GLU A 69 -7.70 -11.28 21.71
C GLU A 69 -7.42 -9.86 21.19
N LYS A 70 -6.49 -9.71 20.23
CA LYS A 70 -6.25 -8.42 19.57
C LYS A 70 -7.50 -7.88 18.86
N ILE A 71 -8.25 -8.74 18.16
CA ILE A 71 -9.49 -8.34 17.49
C ILE A 71 -10.56 -7.89 18.51
N LYS A 72 -10.63 -8.51 19.68
CA LYS A 72 -11.50 -8.08 20.76
C LYS A 72 -11.12 -6.66 21.24
N ILE A 73 -9.81 -6.41 21.46
CA ILE A 73 -9.31 -5.09 21.84
C ILE A 73 -9.61 -4.06 20.74
N LEU A 74 -9.41 -4.43 19.45
CA LEU A 74 -9.81 -3.57 18.32
C LEU A 74 -11.29 -3.21 18.38
N GLY A 75 -12.15 -4.18 18.72
CA GLY A 75 -13.59 -3.98 18.87
C GLY A 75 -13.99 -2.99 19.96
N GLU A 76 -13.12 -2.67 20.91
CA GLU A 76 -13.33 -1.63 21.91
C GLU A 76 -13.17 -0.22 21.35
N GLN A 77 -12.27 -0.05 20.38
CA GLN A 77 -11.89 1.24 19.79
C GLN A 77 -12.53 1.52 18.42
N TYR A 78 -12.75 0.46 17.64
CA TYR A 78 -13.22 0.55 16.25
C TYR A 78 -14.59 -0.10 16.11
N ALA A 79 -15.48 0.58 15.38
CA ALA A 79 -16.84 0.10 15.14
C ALA A 79 -16.91 -0.86 13.94
N ALA A 80 -16.14 -0.58 12.90
CA ALA A 80 -16.26 -1.26 11.62
C ALA A 80 -14.92 -1.37 10.87
N ILE A 81 -14.92 -2.25 9.87
CA ILE A 81 -13.85 -2.45 8.91
C ILE A 81 -14.45 -2.40 7.50
N ARG A 82 -13.65 -1.97 6.53
CA ARG A 82 -13.93 -2.11 5.10
C ARG A 82 -12.74 -2.80 4.45
N ARG A 83 -13.01 -3.92 3.78
CA ARG A 83 -11.99 -4.71 3.11
C ARG A 83 -11.54 -4.05 1.82
N THR A 84 -10.29 -4.25 1.47
CA THR A 84 -9.75 -3.92 0.16
C THR A 84 -9.20 -5.15 -0.52
N ARG A 85 -9.13 -5.14 -1.85
CA ARG A 85 -8.60 -6.27 -2.61
C ARG A 85 -7.10 -6.44 -2.36
N GLY A 86 -6.65 -7.67 -2.09
CA GLY A 86 -5.25 -8.04 -1.88
C GLY A 86 -4.52 -8.26 -3.21
N ASP A 87 -4.34 -7.21 -3.99
CA ASP A 87 -3.70 -7.22 -5.31
C ASP A 87 -2.39 -6.40 -5.36
N GLY A 88 -1.75 -6.19 -4.22
CA GLY A 88 -0.55 -5.35 -4.08
C GLY A 88 -0.83 -3.83 -4.10
N ASN A 89 -2.08 -3.42 -4.37
CA ASN A 89 -2.48 -2.01 -4.40
C ASN A 89 -3.35 -1.61 -3.20
N CYS A 90 -3.57 -2.53 -2.25
CA CYS A 90 -4.51 -2.38 -1.14
C CYS A 90 -4.23 -1.14 -0.28
N PHE A 91 -2.97 -0.78 -0.03
CA PHE A 91 -2.60 0.43 0.69
C PHE A 91 -3.13 1.68 -0.01
N PHE A 92 -2.80 1.87 -1.29
CA PHE A 92 -3.22 3.05 -2.05
C PHE A 92 -4.74 3.11 -2.23
N ARG A 93 -5.42 1.97 -2.41
CA ARG A 93 -6.89 1.91 -2.47
C ARG A 93 -7.54 2.26 -1.14
N SER A 94 -7.01 1.73 -0.03
CA SER A 94 -7.48 2.06 1.32
C SER A 94 -7.30 3.54 1.62
N PHE A 95 -6.15 4.11 1.27
CA PHE A 95 -5.87 5.53 1.43
C PHE A 95 -6.83 6.38 0.59
N MET A 96 -6.94 6.09 -0.72
CA MET A 96 -7.83 6.79 -1.65
C MET A 96 -9.25 6.88 -1.10
N PHE A 97 -9.83 5.71 -0.81
CA PHE A 97 -11.23 5.65 -0.37
C PHE A 97 -11.43 6.39 0.95
N SER A 98 -10.56 6.16 1.95
CA SER A 98 -10.64 6.81 3.25
C SER A 98 -10.53 8.33 3.14
N TYR A 99 -9.64 8.82 2.27
CA TYR A 99 -9.43 10.25 2.08
C TYR A 99 -10.64 10.90 1.39
N LEU A 100 -11.11 10.32 0.28
CA LEU A 100 -12.29 10.85 -0.43
C LEU A 100 -13.56 10.76 0.43
N GLU A 101 -13.75 9.67 1.19
CA GLU A 101 -14.86 9.52 2.15
C GLU A 101 -14.78 10.59 3.26
N HIS A 102 -13.57 10.89 3.76
CA HIS A 102 -13.36 11.95 4.74
C HIS A 102 -13.78 13.33 4.19
N ILE A 103 -13.35 13.69 2.99
CA ILE A 103 -13.75 14.95 2.34
C ILE A 103 -15.26 14.99 2.07
N LEU A 104 -15.84 13.88 1.59
CA LEU A 104 -17.29 13.78 1.36
C LEU A 104 -18.08 14.01 2.64
N ASN A 105 -17.60 13.54 3.79
CA ASN A 105 -18.27 13.70 5.08
C ASN A 105 -18.02 15.06 5.73
N SER A 106 -16.79 15.60 5.61
CA SER A 106 -16.41 16.87 6.26
C SER A 106 -16.82 18.10 5.45
N GLN A 107 -16.89 17.96 4.12
CA GLN A 107 -17.11 19.06 3.18
C GLN A 107 -16.09 20.21 3.36
N ASP A 108 -14.86 19.87 3.75
CA ASP A 108 -13.81 20.84 4.02
C ASP A 108 -13.16 21.36 2.74
N GLN A 109 -13.67 22.50 2.26
CA GLN A 109 -13.13 23.18 1.07
C GLN A 109 -11.67 23.61 1.26
N ALA A 110 -11.27 24.02 2.47
CA ALA A 110 -9.90 24.46 2.72
C ALA A 110 -8.92 23.29 2.58
N GLU A 111 -9.30 22.10 3.04
CA GLU A 111 -8.51 20.88 2.86
C GLU A 111 -8.40 20.51 1.38
N VAL A 112 -9.49 20.61 0.61
CA VAL A 112 -9.46 20.35 -0.84
C VAL A 112 -8.53 21.32 -1.56
N ASP A 113 -8.59 22.61 -1.25
CA ASP A 113 -7.71 23.62 -1.84
C ASP A 113 -6.24 23.36 -1.47
N ARG A 114 -5.98 22.96 -0.23
CA ARG A 114 -4.65 22.57 0.24
C ARG A 114 -4.10 21.37 -0.55
N ILE A 115 -4.91 20.32 -0.73
CA ILE A 115 -4.49 19.12 -1.49
C ILE A 115 -4.26 19.46 -2.96
N LYS A 116 -5.10 20.29 -3.58
CA LYS A 116 -4.86 20.75 -4.96
C LYS A 116 -3.52 21.46 -5.11
N ALA A 117 -3.15 22.30 -4.14
CA ALA A 117 -1.84 22.93 -4.12
C ALA A 117 -0.71 21.88 -3.97
N LYS A 118 -0.86 20.89 -3.10
CA LYS A 118 0.11 19.78 -2.95
C LYS A 118 0.24 18.92 -4.20
N VAL A 119 -0.85 18.63 -4.89
CA VAL A 119 -0.83 17.92 -6.17
C VAL A 119 -0.02 18.68 -7.21
N GLU A 120 -0.18 20.02 -7.26
CA GLU A 120 0.61 20.85 -8.16
C GLU A 120 2.11 20.90 -7.78
N GLU A 121 2.46 20.87 -6.48
CA GLU A 121 3.83 20.73 -6.04
C GLU A 121 4.42 19.37 -6.44
N CYS A 122 3.65 18.28 -6.30
CA CYS A 122 4.05 16.93 -6.73
C CYS A 122 4.29 16.86 -8.24
N ARG A 123 3.43 17.52 -9.05
CA ARG A 123 3.59 17.63 -10.49
C ARG A 123 4.95 18.27 -10.85
N LYS A 124 5.25 19.43 -10.28
CA LYS A 124 6.53 20.13 -10.49
C LYS A 124 7.72 19.30 -10.03
N THR A 125 7.57 18.54 -8.95
CA THR A 125 8.59 17.62 -8.46
C THR A 125 8.89 16.55 -9.50
N LEU A 126 7.88 15.88 -10.05
CA LEU A 126 8.06 14.85 -11.09
C LEU A 126 8.71 15.43 -12.34
N GLN A 127 8.28 16.61 -12.81
CA GLN A 127 8.91 17.30 -13.94
C GLN A 127 10.39 17.60 -13.67
N SER A 128 10.74 18.07 -12.47
CA SER A 128 12.13 18.35 -12.09
C SER A 128 13.01 17.09 -12.02
N LEU A 129 12.40 15.93 -11.77
CA LEU A 129 13.03 14.62 -11.76
C LEU A 129 13.14 13.97 -13.16
N GLY A 130 12.67 14.67 -14.20
CA GLY A 130 12.76 14.25 -15.59
C GLY A 130 11.60 13.40 -16.10
N TYR A 131 10.49 13.27 -15.35
CA TYR A 131 9.26 12.67 -15.86
C TYR A 131 8.57 13.63 -16.83
N THR A 132 8.11 13.12 -17.96
CA THR A 132 7.33 13.89 -18.91
C THR A 132 5.86 13.91 -18.51
N ASP A 133 5.13 14.99 -18.80
CA ASP A 133 3.71 15.12 -18.48
C ASP A 133 2.88 13.97 -19.07
N PHE A 134 3.23 13.52 -20.27
CA PHE A 134 2.61 12.35 -20.90
C PHE A 134 2.61 11.08 -20.03
N THR A 135 3.58 10.96 -19.11
CA THR A 135 3.70 9.77 -18.24
C THR A 135 2.68 9.74 -17.13
N PHE A 136 2.25 10.89 -16.59
CA PHE A 136 1.49 10.93 -15.34
C PHE A 136 0.26 11.86 -15.37
N GLU A 137 0.11 12.75 -16.37
CA GLU A 137 -0.90 13.80 -16.38
C GLU A 137 -2.33 13.27 -16.27
N ASP A 138 -2.67 12.20 -16.99
CA ASP A 138 -4.00 11.61 -16.96
C ASP A 138 -4.38 11.09 -15.56
N PHE A 139 -3.41 10.55 -14.82
CA PHE A 139 -3.61 10.08 -13.45
C PHE A 139 -3.87 11.24 -12.49
N PHE A 140 -3.14 12.34 -12.66
CA PHE A 140 -3.30 13.56 -11.88
C PHE A 140 -4.65 14.23 -12.16
N ALA A 141 -5.03 14.34 -13.42
CA ALA A 141 -6.32 14.91 -13.82
C ALA A 141 -7.49 14.12 -13.25
N LEU A 142 -7.45 12.77 -13.33
CA LEU A 142 -8.52 11.93 -12.81
C LEU A 142 -8.63 12.02 -11.28
N PHE A 143 -7.52 12.06 -10.55
CA PHE A 143 -7.57 12.23 -9.09
C PHE A 143 -8.23 13.56 -8.72
N LEU A 144 -7.87 14.66 -9.40
CA LEU A 144 -8.47 15.97 -9.16
C LEU A 144 -9.97 15.99 -9.48
N GLU A 145 -10.39 15.28 -10.52
CA GLU A 145 -11.82 15.11 -10.86
C GLU A 145 -12.55 14.37 -9.72
N GLN A 146 -11.98 13.26 -9.18
CA GLN A 146 -12.59 12.55 -8.08
C GLN A 146 -12.65 13.42 -6.81
N LEU A 147 -11.61 14.20 -6.54
CA LEU A 147 -11.56 15.14 -5.41
C LEU A 147 -12.63 16.21 -5.51
N ASP A 148 -12.83 16.79 -6.69
CA ASP A 148 -13.89 17.80 -6.92
C ASP A 148 -15.29 17.20 -6.81
N SER A 149 -15.47 15.96 -7.22
CA SER A 149 -16.77 15.30 -7.20
C SER A 149 -17.30 15.00 -5.79
N VAL A 150 -16.44 14.89 -4.78
CA VAL A 150 -16.87 14.63 -3.39
C VAL A 150 -17.31 15.90 -2.63
N LEU A 151 -17.12 17.09 -3.21
CA LEU A 151 -17.66 18.33 -2.65
C LEU A 151 -19.10 18.55 -3.11
N GLN A 152 -19.96 18.96 -2.18
CA GLN A 152 -21.34 19.34 -2.50
C GLN A 152 -21.42 20.70 -3.18
N GLY A 153 -22.43 20.87 -4.04
CA GLY A 153 -22.68 22.14 -4.72
C GLY A 153 -22.02 22.28 -6.09
N SER A 154 -21.22 21.30 -6.54
CA SER A 154 -20.80 21.18 -7.94
C SER A 154 -21.83 20.40 -8.77
N GLU A 155 -21.86 20.62 -10.09
CA GLU A 155 -22.69 19.82 -11.01
C GLU A 155 -22.29 18.34 -11.03
N SER A 156 -21.06 18.04 -10.60
CA SER A 156 -20.47 16.69 -10.52
C SER A 156 -20.55 16.05 -9.14
N SER A 157 -21.26 16.65 -8.17
CA SER A 157 -21.37 16.13 -6.79
C SER A 157 -21.92 14.72 -6.76
N ILE A 158 -21.25 13.86 -5.99
CA ILE A 158 -21.62 12.44 -5.86
C ILE A 158 -22.11 12.11 -4.44
N SER A 159 -22.88 11.04 -4.34
CA SER A 159 -23.28 10.45 -3.07
C SER A 159 -22.22 9.49 -2.53
N HIS A 160 -22.39 9.05 -1.27
CA HIS A 160 -21.54 8.00 -0.71
C HIS A 160 -21.63 6.68 -1.50
N ASP A 161 -22.81 6.30 -1.97
CA ASP A 161 -23.00 5.09 -2.79
C ASP A 161 -22.27 5.22 -4.13
N GLU A 162 -22.31 6.39 -4.74
CA GLU A 162 -21.57 6.66 -5.97
C GLU A 162 -20.05 6.62 -5.75
N LEU A 163 -19.55 7.12 -4.62
CA LEU A 163 -18.14 6.99 -4.26
C LEU A 163 -17.72 5.51 -4.17
N ILE A 164 -18.56 4.65 -3.59
CA ILE A 164 -18.32 3.21 -3.54
C ILE A 164 -18.29 2.62 -4.96
N ILE A 165 -19.25 2.96 -5.82
CA ILE A 165 -19.31 2.48 -7.21
C ILE A 165 -18.03 2.89 -7.96
N ARG A 166 -17.63 4.14 -7.89
CA ARG A 166 -16.41 4.65 -8.55
C ARG A 166 -15.14 3.99 -8.02
N SER A 167 -15.04 3.76 -6.72
CA SER A 167 -13.89 3.08 -6.13
C SER A 167 -13.77 1.61 -6.54
N ARG A 168 -14.85 1.03 -7.07
CA ARG A 168 -14.93 -0.35 -7.63
C ARG A 168 -14.75 -0.39 -9.15
N ASP A 169 -14.84 0.75 -9.81
CA ASP A 169 -14.55 0.86 -11.23
C ASP A 169 -13.04 0.75 -11.47
N GLN A 170 -12.64 -0.21 -12.30
CA GLN A 170 -11.21 -0.48 -12.54
C GLN A 170 -10.51 0.71 -13.18
N SER A 171 -11.15 1.38 -14.13
CA SER A 171 -10.55 2.52 -14.84
C SER A 171 -10.29 3.70 -13.93
N ILE A 172 -11.18 3.95 -12.95
CA ILE A 172 -11.00 4.99 -11.95
C ILE A 172 -9.98 4.55 -10.89
N SER A 173 -10.19 3.37 -10.30
CA SER A 173 -9.39 2.87 -9.18
C SER A 173 -7.92 2.72 -9.56
N ASP A 174 -7.62 2.12 -10.72
CA ASP A 174 -6.23 1.90 -11.15
C ASP A 174 -5.52 3.21 -11.49
N TYR A 175 -6.21 4.17 -12.13
CA TYR A 175 -5.63 5.48 -12.43
C TYR A 175 -5.32 6.28 -11.17
N VAL A 176 -6.19 6.26 -10.16
CA VAL A 176 -5.93 6.93 -8.88
C VAL A 176 -4.81 6.23 -8.11
N VAL A 177 -4.71 4.89 -8.16
CA VAL A 177 -3.57 4.17 -7.61
C VAL A 177 -2.27 4.61 -8.28
N MET A 178 -2.24 4.72 -9.61
CA MET A 178 -1.07 5.22 -10.35
C MET A 178 -0.71 6.66 -9.95
N PHE A 179 -1.69 7.54 -9.77
CA PHE A 179 -1.46 8.87 -9.23
C PHE A 179 -0.68 8.81 -7.90
N PHE A 180 -1.15 8.02 -6.93
CA PHE A 180 -0.47 7.91 -5.63
C PHE A 180 0.92 7.28 -5.73
N ARG A 181 1.12 6.31 -6.62
CA ARG A 181 2.44 5.71 -6.86
C ARG A 181 3.43 6.73 -7.40
N PHE A 182 3.03 7.59 -8.35
CA PHE A 182 3.89 8.67 -8.86
C PHE A 182 4.15 9.75 -7.81
N VAL A 183 3.16 10.14 -7.01
CA VAL A 183 3.34 11.08 -5.89
C VAL A 183 4.36 10.52 -4.89
N THR A 184 4.22 9.26 -4.52
CA THR A 184 5.13 8.55 -3.60
C THR A 184 6.55 8.50 -4.19
N THR A 185 6.71 8.12 -5.45
CA THR A 185 7.99 8.12 -6.17
C THR A 185 8.63 9.52 -6.17
N GLY A 186 7.84 10.55 -6.46
CA GLY A 186 8.31 11.93 -6.48
C GLY A 186 8.92 12.35 -5.14
N GLU A 187 8.25 12.04 -4.04
CA GLU A 187 8.74 12.38 -2.70
C GLU A 187 9.98 11.57 -2.30
N ILE A 188 9.99 10.25 -2.55
CA ILE A 188 11.16 9.40 -2.27
C ILE A 188 12.39 9.89 -3.04
N ARG A 189 12.27 10.18 -4.33
CA ARG A 189 13.37 10.65 -5.17
C ARG A 189 13.82 12.07 -4.82
N LYS A 190 12.88 12.97 -4.52
CA LYS A 190 13.17 14.34 -4.06
C LYS A 190 13.97 14.36 -2.77
N ARG A 191 13.68 13.44 -1.86
CA ARG A 191 14.35 13.30 -0.56
C ARG A 191 15.21 12.04 -0.49
N SER A 192 15.90 11.72 -1.57
CA SER A 192 16.69 10.50 -1.70
C SER A 192 17.65 10.27 -0.54
N GLU A 193 18.36 11.29 -0.07
CA GLU A 193 19.29 11.20 1.08
C GLU A 193 18.59 10.73 2.37
N PHE A 194 17.33 11.13 2.59
CA PHE A 194 16.55 10.69 3.74
C PHE A 194 16.08 9.24 3.60
N PHE A 195 15.64 8.85 2.40
CA PHE A 195 15.07 7.52 2.17
C PHE A 195 16.13 6.44 1.89
N GLU A 196 17.33 6.83 1.44
CA GLU A 196 18.39 5.89 1.05
C GLU A 196 18.72 4.81 2.11
N PRO A 197 18.87 5.13 3.42
CA PRO A 197 19.16 4.11 4.43
C PRO A 197 18.05 3.04 4.55
N PHE A 198 16.79 3.43 4.38
CA PHE A 198 15.64 2.52 4.42
C PHE A 198 15.56 1.68 3.16
N VAL A 199 15.79 2.30 1.99
CA VAL A 199 15.82 1.62 0.69
C VAL A 199 16.94 0.58 0.63
N MET A 200 18.13 0.89 1.14
CA MET A 200 19.24 -0.07 1.22
C MET A 200 18.92 -1.29 2.09
N GLY A 201 18.05 -1.15 3.10
CA GLY A 201 17.56 -2.25 3.91
C GLY A 201 16.54 -3.15 3.21
N LEU A 202 15.86 -2.64 2.17
CA LEU A 202 14.80 -3.32 1.43
C LEU A 202 15.28 -3.87 0.09
N SER A 203 16.25 -3.22 -0.54
CA SER A 203 16.75 -3.58 -1.86
C SER A 203 18.27 -3.31 -1.96
N ASN A 204 18.94 -4.02 -2.87
CA ASN A 204 20.38 -3.80 -3.15
C ASN A 204 20.60 -2.72 -4.23
N GLY A 205 19.58 -1.92 -4.54
CA GLY A 205 19.59 -0.93 -5.62
C GLY A 205 19.67 0.51 -5.13
N THR A 206 19.80 1.44 -6.07
CA THR A 206 19.68 2.86 -5.81
C THR A 206 18.23 3.24 -5.50
N VAL A 207 18.00 4.42 -4.87
CA VAL A 207 16.66 4.97 -4.64
C VAL A 207 15.85 5.04 -5.95
N GLU A 208 16.47 5.42 -7.06
CA GLU A 208 15.78 5.44 -8.35
C GLU A 208 15.38 4.04 -8.84
N GLN A 209 16.26 3.05 -8.70
CA GLN A 209 15.93 1.66 -9.05
C GLN A 209 14.82 1.10 -8.17
N PHE A 210 14.85 1.38 -6.86
CA PHE A 210 13.78 1.02 -5.94
C PHE A 210 12.44 1.63 -6.37
N CYS A 211 12.40 2.93 -6.68
CA CYS A 211 11.17 3.56 -7.16
C CYS A 211 10.62 2.87 -8.40
N LYS A 212 11.47 2.57 -9.38
CA LYS A 212 11.05 1.94 -10.64
C LYS A 212 10.64 0.48 -10.52
N SER A 213 11.16 -0.26 -9.54
CA SER A 213 10.86 -1.69 -9.37
C SER A 213 9.83 -2.00 -8.30
N ALA A 214 9.69 -1.16 -7.27
CA ALA A 214 8.86 -1.44 -6.10
C ALA A 214 7.79 -0.37 -5.81
N VAL A 215 7.91 0.86 -6.35
CA VAL A 215 6.95 1.93 -6.07
C VAL A 215 6.02 2.20 -7.26
N GLU A 216 6.58 2.43 -8.45
CA GLU A 216 5.83 2.79 -9.66
C GLU A 216 4.96 1.65 -10.21
N PRO A 217 5.40 0.37 -10.24
CA PRO A 217 4.60 -0.68 -10.86
C PRO A 217 3.33 -0.98 -10.07
N MET A 218 2.23 -1.24 -10.80
CA MET A 218 1.00 -1.76 -10.23
C MET A 218 1.23 -3.16 -9.65
N GLY A 219 0.57 -3.45 -8.53
CA GLY A 219 0.63 -4.76 -7.90
C GLY A 219 1.79 -4.98 -6.94
N GLU A 220 2.72 -4.02 -6.83
CA GLU A 220 3.78 -4.09 -5.83
C GLU A 220 3.28 -3.66 -4.45
N GLU A 221 3.63 -4.44 -3.43
CA GLU A 221 3.21 -4.19 -2.05
C GLU A 221 3.86 -2.93 -1.49
N SER A 222 3.11 -2.23 -0.63
CA SER A 222 3.58 -1.01 0.03
C SER A 222 4.03 -1.31 1.46
N ASP A 223 5.11 -0.65 1.88
CA ASP A 223 5.66 -0.71 3.22
C ASP A 223 5.74 0.69 3.89
N HIS A 224 6.45 0.79 5.01
CA HIS A 224 6.62 2.03 5.76
C HIS A 224 7.24 3.18 4.93
N VAL A 225 8.12 2.86 3.98
CA VAL A 225 8.74 3.86 3.08
C VAL A 225 7.67 4.52 2.22
N HIS A 226 6.78 3.71 1.65
CA HIS A 226 5.66 4.19 0.82
C HIS A 226 4.69 5.05 1.63
N ILE A 227 4.32 4.59 2.84
CA ILE A 227 3.38 5.31 3.71
C ILE A 227 3.95 6.65 4.15
N THR A 228 5.21 6.67 4.59
CA THR A 228 5.92 7.90 5.00
C THR A 228 5.97 8.89 3.85
N ALA A 229 6.39 8.44 2.67
CA ALA A 229 6.53 9.30 1.50
C ALA A 229 5.19 9.89 1.05
N LEU A 230 4.13 9.07 0.99
CA LEU A 230 2.80 9.55 0.60
C LEU A 230 2.23 10.54 1.64
N SER A 231 2.36 10.22 2.93
CA SER A 231 1.94 11.09 4.02
C SER A 231 2.64 12.45 3.96
N ASP A 232 3.97 12.45 3.78
CA ASP A 232 4.77 13.67 3.66
C ASP A 232 4.42 14.48 2.40
N ALA A 233 4.31 13.83 1.24
CA ALA A 233 4.02 14.50 -0.04
C ALA A 233 2.69 15.24 -0.02
N LEU A 234 1.66 14.63 0.54
CA LEU A 234 0.31 15.19 0.58
C LEU A 234 0.01 15.97 1.85
N GLY A 235 0.85 15.87 2.88
CA GLY A 235 0.58 16.46 4.19
C GLY A 235 -0.63 15.83 4.89
N VAL A 236 -0.87 14.53 4.69
CA VAL A 236 -2.02 13.80 5.25
C VAL A 236 -1.55 12.81 6.31
N PRO A 237 -1.96 12.98 7.58
CA PRO A 237 -1.58 12.06 8.64
C PRO A 237 -2.34 10.74 8.53
N ILE A 238 -1.60 9.62 8.68
CA ILE A 238 -2.14 8.26 8.55
C ILE A 238 -1.82 7.46 9.80
N ARG A 239 -2.81 6.79 10.38
CA ARG A 239 -2.62 5.77 11.41
C ARG A 239 -2.64 4.39 10.80
N VAL A 240 -1.64 3.57 11.12
CA VAL A 240 -1.61 2.14 10.79
C VAL A 240 -1.67 1.35 12.08
N VAL A 241 -2.69 0.52 12.21
CA VAL A 241 -2.93 -0.37 13.35
C VAL A 241 -2.51 -1.79 12.95
N TYR A 242 -1.71 -2.45 13.78
CA TYR A 242 -1.10 -3.74 13.44
C TYR A 242 -1.86 -4.92 14.03
N LEU A 243 -2.40 -5.78 13.18
CA LEU A 243 -2.94 -7.08 13.54
C LEU A 243 -1.94 -8.17 13.15
N ASP A 244 -0.93 -8.35 13.97
CA ASP A 244 0.12 -9.33 13.82
C ASP A 244 0.22 -10.24 15.06
N ARG A 245 1.15 -11.20 15.05
CA ARG A 245 1.37 -12.12 16.16
C ARG A 245 2.35 -11.60 17.22
N SER A 246 2.76 -10.32 17.14
CA SER A 246 3.65 -9.75 18.15
C SER A 246 2.97 -9.73 19.52
N SER A 247 3.73 -10.09 20.55
CA SER A 247 3.33 -9.97 21.96
C SER A 247 3.93 -8.71 22.56
N CYS A 248 3.31 -8.19 23.63
CA CYS A 248 3.93 -7.13 24.41
C CYS A 248 5.06 -7.70 25.29
N ASP A 249 6.11 -6.92 25.49
CA ASP A 249 7.24 -7.23 26.38
C ASP A 249 6.82 -7.49 27.83
N THR A 250 5.63 -7.06 28.23
CA THR A 250 5.04 -7.23 29.56
C THR A 250 4.16 -8.48 29.72
N GLY A 251 4.10 -9.36 28.69
CA GLY A 251 3.33 -10.61 28.71
C GLY A 251 1.83 -10.44 28.50
N GLY A 252 1.33 -9.24 28.21
CA GLY A 252 -0.05 -8.95 27.82
C GLY A 252 -0.25 -8.94 26.32
N VAL A 253 -1.51 -9.01 25.87
CA VAL A 253 -1.88 -8.76 24.47
C VAL A 253 -2.27 -7.30 24.33
N SER A 254 -1.62 -6.61 23.39
CA SER A 254 -1.98 -5.24 23.00
C SER A 254 -2.01 -5.10 21.49
N VAL A 255 -2.73 -4.09 21.02
CA VAL A 255 -2.76 -3.70 19.63
C VAL A 255 -1.89 -2.47 19.46
N ASN A 256 -0.82 -2.61 18.69
CA ASN A 256 0.09 -1.51 18.40
C ASN A 256 -0.40 -0.72 17.19
N HIS A 257 -0.07 0.56 17.16
CA HIS A 257 -0.27 1.40 15.98
C HIS A 257 0.94 2.31 15.77
N HIS A 258 1.08 2.80 14.55
CA HIS A 258 2.05 3.83 14.20
C HIS A 258 1.33 4.97 13.49
N ASP A 259 1.62 6.19 13.93
CA ASP A 259 1.09 7.40 13.32
C ASP A 259 2.17 8.01 12.42
N PHE A 260 1.91 8.01 11.12
CA PHE A 260 2.71 8.68 10.11
C PHE A 260 2.24 10.13 10.06
N ILE A 261 2.98 11.00 10.71
CA ILE A 261 2.69 12.43 10.78
C ILE A 261 3.58 13.16 9.81
N PRO A 262 3.03 13.95 8.86
CA PRO A 262 3.81 14.69 7.89
C PRO A 262 4.84 15.60 8.55
N THR A 263 6.06 15.61 8.00
CA THR A 263 7.18 16.40 8.51
C THR A 263 7.12 17.86 8.05
N THR A 264 6.20 18.22 7.15
CA THR A 264 6.10 19.57 6.58
C THR A 264 5.41 20.55 7.52
N SER A 265 5.98 21.76 7.61
CA SER A 265 5.53 22.90 8.40
C SER A 265 4.20 23.54 7.93
N ASP A 266 3.55 22.98 6.94
CA ASP A 266 2.38 23.57 6.24
C ASP A 266 1.03 23.09 6.79
N LEU A 267 1.01 22.46 7.97
CA LEU A 267 -0.25 22.11 8.62
C LEU A 267 -0.94 23.40 9.13
N PRO A 268 -2.21 23.63 8.76
CA PRO A 268 -2.96 24.79 9.25
C PRO A 268 -3.15 24.62 10.75
N ASN A 269 -2.37 25.34 11.55
CA ASN A 269 -2.45 25.59 12.99
C ASN A 269 -1.14 25.40 13.77
N SER A 270 -0.01 25.85 13.21
CA SER A 270 1.14 26.21 14.06
C SER A 270 0.89 27.58 14.69
N ILE A 271 -0.22 27.75 15.42
CA ILE A 271 -0.35 28.87 16.36
C ILE A 271 0.48 28.47 17.56
N SER A 272 1.55 29.22 17.74
CA SER A 272 2.51 29.17 18.85
C SER A 272 1.81 28.88 20.19
N GLY A 273 2.14 27.74 20.81
CA GLY A 273 1.98 27.59 22.25
C GLY A 273 1.13 26.42 22.77
N SER A 274 0.50 25.61 21.94
CA SER A 274 -0.11 24.36 22.43
C SER A 274 0.31 23.19 21.52
N THR A 275 0.95 22.19 22.10
CA THR A 275 1.26 20.90 21.49
C THR A 275 -0.05 20.13 21.31
N GLN A 276 -0.93 20.57 20.39
CA GLN A 276 -2.02 19.71 19.96
C GLN A 276 -1.39 18.62 19.07
N SER A 277 -1.37 17.39 19.56
CA SER A 277 -0.96 16.24 18.77
C SER A 277 -1.89 16.14 17.57
N ILE A 278 -1.31 16.21 16.38
CA ILE A 278 -2.07 16.00 15.13
C ILE A 278 -2.64 14.59 15.18
N GLN A 279 -3.97 14.50 15.13
CA GLN A 279 -4.65 13.20 15.14
C GLN A 279 -4.87 12.75 13.69
N PRO A 280 -4.39 11.56 13.32
CA PRO A 280 -4.71 10.97 12.03
C PRO A 280 -6.22 10.75 11.88
N TYR A 281 -6.78 11.19 10.76
CA TYR A 281 -8.17 10.95 10.39
C TYR A 281 -8.34 9.79 9.41
N ILE A 282 -7.23 9.28 8.85
CA ILE A 282 -7.19 8.03 8.09
C ILE A 282 -6.61 6.96 9.00
N THR A 283 -7.36 5.87 9.18
CA THR A 283 -6.91 4.73 9.98
C THR A 283 -6.99 3.45 9.16
N LEU A 284 -5.87 2.78 8.99
CA LEU A 284 -5.75 1.53 8.26
C LEU A 284 -5.38 0.38 9.20
N LEU A 285 -5.91 -0.81 8.92
CA LEU A 285 -5.51 -2.05 9.58
C LEU A 285 -4.47 -2.75 8.71
N TYR A 286 -3.28 -2.92 9.23
CA TYR A 286 -2.26 -3.75 8.61
C TYR A 286 -2.38 -5.19 9.11
N ARG A 287 -2.46 -6.11 8.17
CA ARG A 287 -2.22 -7.54 8.34
C ARG A 287 -1.01 -7.89 7.47
N PRO A 288 -0.17 -8.87 7.80
CA PRO A 288 1.03 -9.17 6.99
C PRO A 288 0.70 -9.22 5.49
N GLY A 289 1.33 -8.28 4.72
CA GLY A 289 1.12 -8.12 3.28
C GLY A 289 -0.20 -7.46 2.85
N HIS A 290 -1.02 -6.90 3.78
CA HIS A 290 -2.34 -6.38 3.43
C HIS A 290 -2.81 -5.21 4.28
N TYR A 291 -3.56 -4.28 3.67
CA TYR A 291 -4.18 -3.13 4.34
C TYR A 291 -5.69 -3.11 4.10
N ASP A 292 -6.44 -2.89 5.18
CA ASP A 292 -7.88 -2.64 5.18
C ASP A 292 -8.17 -1.29 5.85
N ILE A 293 -9.41 -0.77 5.75
CA ILE A 293 -9.82 0.51 6.35
C ILE A 293 -10.49 0.25 7.69
N LEU A 294 -10.08 0.97 8.75
CA LEU A 294 -10.72 0.94 10.06
C LEU A 294 -11.53 2.21 10.31
N TYR A 295 -12.66 2.03 10.99
CA TYR A 295 -13.56 3.12 11.37
C TYR A 295 -13.62 3.21 12.90
N PRO A 296 -13.14 4.31 13.50
CA PRO A 296 -13.28 4.57 14.93
C PRO A 296 -14.74 4.61 15.37
N LYS A 297 -14.98 4.38 16.68
CA LYS A 297 -16.30 4.54 17.30
C LYS A 297 -16.67 5.99 17.47
#